data_42f2b2f830a83e995038d776e9fa3fbd
#
_entry.id   42f2b2f830a83e995038d776e9fa3fbd
#
_cell.length_a   1.000
_cell.length_b   1.000
_cell.length_c   1.000
_cell.angle_alpha   90.00
_cell.angle_beta   90.00
_cell.angle_gamma   90.00
#
_symmetry.space_group_name_H-M   'P 1'
#
loop_
_entity.id
_entity.type
_entity.pdbx_description
1 polymer ?
#
loop_
_entity_poly.entity_id
_entity_poly.type
_entity_poly.pdbx_seq_one_letter_code
_entity_poly.pdbx_strand_id
1 'polypeptide(L)'
;MLLLGPLAIILCFVLMRMQVEPFATFFYLFAWYGLIFTLDQLIKAREGLSLIARCGRGGFALLLCWSAVCWFFFELLNFRLENWYYIFVTDQPVLRLVATFLAFATVFPGIFWIEHYLYLRGIGISAHWRPLHFSNRGLYGLQFLGLLSLILPLVWPTYFFPLVWGALILLIAPINYRLGLNGFLHQLARGEYGQILRLLMAGLITGWWWEFFNFWARAKWIYTVPFFDELKLFEMPVAGFLGFPPLAIECAIVYRFLVWHRLAPALGAFNQQRPSNGGFARPTIVILALLAALIVDYYMAQRTVSSVTPRIERMNGLDNETAMALKNREIRYLTQLEGWGSEQIWQELAEELGPNRYALLKRRTALYLHQGIGIEYGNLLVRSGIESLDRLAASSVDSVCAQLARTAPSAHKPSPAKIRVWIRRAQIDIVKRESIDTTPHHQPDGIP
;
A
#
# COMPACT_ATOMS: atom_id res chain seq x y z
N MET A 1 -3.40 -24.42 -16.32
CA MET A 1 -4.02 -23.33 -15.54
C MET A 1 -3.12 -22.79 -14.42
N LEU A 2 -2.32 -23.62 -13.75
CA LEU A 2 -1.44 -23.19 -12.64
C LEU A 2 -0.41 -22.09 -13.02
N LEU A 3 0.09 -22.09 -14.24
CA LEU A 3 1.08 -21.11 -14.72
C LEU A 3 0.46 -19.81 -15.23
N LEU A 4 -0.85 -19.74 -15.46
CA LEU A 4 -1.49 -18.56 -16.05
C LEU A 4 -1.36 -17.32 -15.14
N GLY A 5 -1.53 -17.49 -13.84
CA GLY A 5 -1.40 -16.38 -12.90
C GLY A 5 0.03 -15.83 -12.85
N PRO A 6 1.07 -16.65 -12.59
CA PRO A 6 2.47 -16.19 -12.62
C PRO A 6 2.87 -15.56 -13.95
N LEU A 7 2.50 -16.14 -15.09
CA LEU A 7 2.79 -15.59 -16.40
C LEU A 7 2.10 -14.24 -16.62
N ALA A 8 0.84 -14.09 -16.17
CA ALA A 8 0.13 -12.81 -16.22
C ALA A 8 0.83 -11.74 -15.38
N ILE A 9 1.30 -12.07 -14.16
CA ILE A 9 2.06 -11.14 -13.31
C ILE A 9 3.34 -10.68 -14.02
N ILE A 10 4.11 -11.62 -14.57
CA ILE A 10 5.36 -11.32 -15.31
C ILE A 10 5.06 -10.42 -16.52
N LEU A 11 4.06 -10.77 -17.33
CA LEU A 11 3.66 -9.97 -18.47
C LEU A 11 3.25 -8.56 -18.07
N CYS A 12 2.40 -8.43 -17.04
CA CYS A 12 1.98 -7.13 -16.51
C CYS A 12 3.18 -6.32 -15.97
N PHE A 13 4.16 -6.97 -15.36
CA PHE A 13 5.38 -6.30 -14.89
C PHE A 13 6.20 -5.76 -16.08
N VAL A 14 6.40 -6.54 -17.13
CA VAL A 14 7.12 -6.10 -18.34
C VAL A 14 6.39 -4.91 -18.98
N LEU A 15 5.08 -5.04 -19.20
CA LEU A 15 4.28 -3.97 -19.81
C LEU A 15 4.28 -2.69 -18.95
N MET A 16 4.24 -2.82 -17.64
CA MET A 16 4.38 -1.68 -16.72
C MET A 16 5.75 -1.02 -16.86
N ARG A 17 6.83 -1.81 -16.92
CA ARG A 17 8.19 -1.27 -17.13
C ARG A 17 8.36 -0.55 -18.47
N MET A 18 7.62 -1.01 -19.49
CA MET A 18 7.54 -0.35 -20.82
C MET A 18 6.56 0.83 -20.84
N GLN A 19 5.97 1.20 -19.70
CA GLN A 19 4.99 2.29 -19.55
C GLN A 19 3.71 2.12 -20.40
N VAL A 20 3.34 0.87 -20.73
CA VAL A 20 2.13 0.56 -21.50
C VAL A 20 0.89 0.63 -20.60
N GLU A 21 -0.08 1.46 -20.97
CA GLU A 21 -1.38 1.51 -20.29
C GLU A 21 -2.30 0.35 -20.74
N PRO A 22 -3.16 -0.17 -19.84
CA PRO A 22 -3.41 0.25 -18.44
C PRO A 22 -2.46 -0.37 -17.40
N PHE A 23 -1.49 -1.17 -17.81
CA PHE A 23 -0.59 -1.91 -16.93
C PHE A 23 0.33 -0.99 -16.13
N ALA A 24 0.75 0.13 -16.68
CA ALA A 24 1.60 1.09 -16.01
C ALA A 24 0.89 1.71 -14.78
N THR A 25 -0.35 2.14 -14.93
CA THR A 25 -1.12 2.77 -13.84
C THR A 25 -1.66 1.73 -12.84
N PHE A 26 -2.11 0.56 -13.30
CA PHE A 26 -2.84 -0.40 -12.48
C PHE A 26 -2.06 -1.70 -12.21
N PHE A 27 -0.73 -1.69 -12.33
CA PHE A 27 0.14 -2.85 -12.11
C PHE A 27 -0.17 -3.55 -10.78
N TYR A 28 -0.32 -2.79 -9.70
CA TYR A 28 -0.62 -3.32 -8.37
C TYR A 28 -1.88 -4.21 -8.36
N LEU A 29 -2.94 -3.77 -9.04
CA LEU A 29 -4.18 -4.56 -9.13
C LEU A 29 -3.96 -5.86 -9.91
N PHE A 30 -3.36 -5.78 -11.10
CA PHE A 30 -3.10 -6.97 -11.92
C PHE A 30 -2.22 -7.98 -11.20
N ALA A 31 -1.18 -7.51 -10.49
CA ALA A 31 -0.27 -8.37 -9.74
C ALA A 31 -1.00 -9.08 -8.58
N TRP A 32 -1.81 -8.36 -7.79
CA TRP A 32 -2.55 -8.94 -6.68
C TRP A 32 -3.62 -9.93 -7.12
N TYR A 33 -4.45 -9.58 -8.08
CA TYR A 33 -5.47 -10.52 -8.58
C TYR A 33 -4.83 -11.72 -9.26
N GLY A 34 -3.71 -11.54 -9.97
CA GLY A 34 -2.89 -12.64 -10.49
C GLY A 34 -2.37 -13.58 -9.40
N LEU A 35 -1.89 -13.03 -8.28
CA LEU A 35 -1.42 -13.82 -7.12
C LEU A 35 -2.57 -14.57 -6.44
N ILE A 36 -3.69 -13.89 -6.17
CA ILE A 36 -4.89 -14.50 -5.57
C ILE A 36 -5.40 -15.64 -6.45
N PHE A 37 -5.49 -15.41 -7.77
CA PHE A 37 -5.87 -16.46 -8.73
C PHE A 37 -4.89 -17.64 -8.71
N THR A 38 -3.59 -17.38 -8.67
CA THR A 38 -2.56 -18.42 -8.59
C THR A 38 -2.75 -19.30 -7.36
N LEU A 39 -2.91 -18.67 -6.19
CA LEU A 39 -3.14 -19.37 -4.92
C LEU A 39 -4.45 -20.17 -4.95
N ASP A 40 -5.51 -19.60 -5.53
CA ASP A 40 -6.81 -20.28 -5.67
C ASP A 40 -6.72 -21.54 -6.54
N GLN A 41 -5.94 -21.50 -7.64
CA GLN A 41 -5.69 -22.68 -8.47
C GLN A 41 -4.79 -23.71 -7.77
N LEU A 42 -3.82 -23.29 -6.97
CA LEU A 42 -2.99 -24.21 -6.16
C LEU A 42 -3.82 -24.92 -5.09
N ILE A 43 -4.74 -24.22 -4.44
CA ILE A 43 -5.69 -24.78 -3.48
C ILE A 43 -6.63 -25.76 -4.19
N LYS A 44 -7.20 -25.34 -5.33
CA LYS A 44 -8.07 -26.22 -6.15
C LYS A 44 -7.37 -27.49 -6.57
N ALA A 45 -6.11 -27.43 -6.96
CA ALA A 45 -5.34 -28.60 -7.36
C ALA A 45 -5.15 -29.63 -6.22
N ARG A 46 -5.20 -29.16 -4.95
CA ARG A 46 -5.03 -30.03 -3.77
C ARG A 46 -6.34 -30.54 -3.17
N GLU A 47 -7.39 -29.73 -3.22
CA GLU A 47 -8.67 -30.00 -2.56
C GLU A 47 -9.83 -30.27 -3.54
N GLY A 48 -9.57 -30.20 -4.85
CA GLY A 48 -10.58 -30.38 -5.91
C GLY A 48 -11.48 -29.15 -6.12
N LEU A 49 -11.62 -28.27 -5.14
CA LEU A 49 -12.48 -27.09 -5.18
C LEU A 49 -11.73 -25.85 -4.68
N SER A 50 -11.83 -24.75 -5.41
CA SER A 50 -11.21 -23.48 -5.05
C SER A 50 -11.96 -22.74 -3.95
N LEU A 51 -11.30 -21.83 -3.23
CA LEU A 51 -11.94 -21.01 -2.19
C LEU A 51 -12.97 -20.05 -2.80
N ILE A 52 -12.69 -19.48 -3.98
CA ILE A 52 -13.65 -18.64 -4.70
C ILE A 52 -14.93 -19.42 -5.02
N ALA A 53 -14.78 -20.66 -5.49
CA ALA A 53 -15.95 -21.51 -5.80
C ALA A 53 -16.73 -21.89 -4.52
N ARG A 54 -16.05 -22.11 -3.39
CA ARG A 54 -16.70 -22.38 -2.09
C ARG A 54 -17.49 -21.19 -1.57
N CYS A 55 -17.01 -19.97 -1.78
CA CYS A 55 -17.76 -18.77 -1.44
C CYS A 55 -19.02 -18.59 -2.30
N GLY A 56 -19.00 -19.09 -3.54
CA GLY A 56 -19.94 -18.68 -4.57
C GLY A 56 -19.74 -17.21 -5.00
N ARG A 57 -20.33 -16.82 -6.13
CA ARG A 57 -20.10 -15.46 -6.72
C ARG A 57 -20.51 -14.34 -5.75
N GLY A 58 -21.69 -14.41 -5.17
CA GLY A 58 -22.18 -13.39 -4.21
C GLY A 58 -21.40 -13.36 -2.91
N GLY A 59 -21.00 -14.52 -2.39
CA GLY A 59 -20.19 -14.61 -1.18
C GLY A 59 -18.78 -14.05 -1.40
N PHE A 60 -18.15 -14.34 -2.54
CA PHE A 60 -16.83 -13.78 -2.86
C PHE A 60 -16.90 -12.26 -3.02
N ALA A 61 -17.90 -11.73 -3.74
CA ALA A 61 -18.11 -10.28 -3.83
C ALA A 61 -18.28 -9.63 -2.46
N LEU A 62 -19.03 -10.25 -1.56
CA LEU A 62 -19.23 -9.76 -0.19
C LEU A 62 -17.93 -9.80 0.64
N LEU A 63 -17.08 -10.83 0.45
CA LEU A 63 -15.75 -10.89 1.06
C LEU A 63 -14.88 -9.73 0.59
N LEU A 64 -14.88 -9.43 -0.71
CA LEU A 64 -14.15 -8.30 -1.31
C LEU A 64 -14.66 -6.96 -0.73
N CYS A 65 -15.97 -6.78 -0.61
CA CYS A 65 -16.57 -5.60 0.01
C CYS A 65 -16.07 -5.39 1.45
N TRP A 66 -16.10 -6.43 2.28
CA TRP A 66 -15.63 -6.32 3.67
C TRP A 66 -14.12 -6.15 3.78
N SER A 67 -13.36 -6.73 2.87
CA SER A 67 -11.91 -6.47 2.77
C SER A 67 -11.64 -4.98 2.56
N ALA A 68 -12.32 -4.38 1.57
CA ALA A 68 -12.17 -2.95 1.29
C ALA A 68 -12.63 -2.09 2.48
N VAL A 69 -13.80 -2.37 3.08
CA VAL A 69 -14.30 -1.65 4.26
C VAL A 69 -13.33 -1.71 5.43
N CYS A 70 -12.73 -2.90 5.67
CA CYS A 70 -11.72 -3.07 6.72
C CYS A 70 -10.50 -2.18 6.49
N TRP A 71 -10.02 -2.08 5.23
CA TRP A 71 -8.89 -1.22 4.94
C TRP A 71 -9.26 0.27 4.98
N PHE A 72 -10.45 0.66 4.53
CA PHE A 72 -10.93 2.04 4.69
C PHE A 72 -10.99 2.50 6.16
N PHE A 73 -11.18 1.58 7.11
CA PHE A 73 -11.03 1.90 8.53
C PHE A 73 -9.60 2.35 8.88
N PHE A 74 -8.57 1.69 8.35
CA PHE A 74 -7.18 2.10 8.55
C PHE A 74 -6.86 3.42 7.83
N GLU A 75 -7.47 3.68 6.67
CA GLU A 75 -7.36 4.97 5.99
C GLU A 75 -7.97 6.11 6.81
N LEU A 76 -9.11 5.86 7.45
CA LEU A 76 -9.71 6.83 8.37
C LEU A 76 -8.75 7.20 9.51
N LEU A 77 -8.08 6.22 10.11
CA LEU A 77 -7.03 6.46 11.10
C LEU A 77 -5.84 7.22 10.52
N ASN A 78 -5.46 6.88 9.28
CA ASN A 78 -4.33 7.51 8.60
C ASN A 78 -4.53 9.01 8.33
N PHE A 79 -5.76 9.52 8.29
CA PHE A 79 -6.01 10.97 8.21
C PHE A 79 -5.42 11.75 9.40
N ARG A 80 -5.25 11.10 10.53
CA ARG A 80 -4.62 11.69 11.72
C ARG A 80 -3.18 11.24 11.92
N LEU A 81 -2.87 9.98 11.54
CA LEU A 81 -1.54 9.40 11.71
C LEU A 81 -0.54 9.92 10.67
N GLU A 82 -1.02 10.19 9.46
CA GLU A 82 -0.21 10.60 8.30
C GLU A 82 0.99 9.65 8.06
N ASN A 83 0.79 8.33 8.23
CA ASN A 83 1.86 7.33 8.10
C ASN A 83 2.19 6.97 6.66
N TRP A 84 1.28 7.25 5.72
CA TRP A 84 1.50 7.06 4.28
C TRP A 84 0.65 8.02 3.45
N TYR A 85 1.08 8.24 2.21
CA TYR A 85 0.35 9.00 1.20
C TYR A 85 0.48 8.32 -0.17
N TYR A 86 -0.48 8.57 -1.06
CA TYR A 86 -0.56 7.98 -2.40
C TYR A 86 -0.02 8.93 -3.46
N ILE A 87 0.69 8.37 -4.45
CA ILE A 87 1.30 9.12 -5.54
C ILE A 87 0.92 8.54 -6.90
N PHE A 88 0.92 9.40 -7.92
CA PHE A 88 0.70 9.08 -9.32
C PHE A 88 -0.54 8.22 -9.59
N VAL A 89 -1.55 8.34 -8.74
CA VAL A 89 -2.85 7.70 -8.97
C VAL A 89 -3.52 8.31 -10.21
N THR A 90 -4.52 7.62 -10.79
CA THR A 90 -5.26 8.16 -11.94
C THR A 90 -5.96 9.49 -11.58
N ASP A 91 -5.95 10.43 -12.52
CA ASP A 91 -6.61 11.73 -12.39
C ASP A 91 -8.14 11.65 -12.57
N GLN A 92 -8.66 10.52 -13.09
CA GLN A 92 -10.09 10.29 -13.28
C GLN A 92 -10.73 9.84 -11.96
N PRO A 93 -11.65 10.62 -11.32
CA PRO A 93 -12.16 10.33 -9.98
C PRO A 93 -12.88 8.98 -9.88
N VAL A 94 -13.73 8.63 -10.85
CA VAL A 94 -14.48 7.37 -10.84
C VAL A 94 -13.54 6.18 -10.98
N LEU A 95 -12.58 6.26 -11.90
CA LEU A 95 -11.61 5.19 -12.10
C LEU A 95 -10.69 5.03 -10.88
N ARG A 96 -10.31 6.14 -10.23
CA ARG A 96 -9.56 6.13 -8.98
C ARG A 96 -10.34 5.43 -7.87
N LEU A 97 -11.62 5.79 -7.65
CA LEU A 97 -12.48 5.15 -6.67
C LEU A 97 -12.56 3.63 -6.89
N VAL A 98 -12.82 3.20 -8.13
CA VAL A 98 -12.90 1.77 -8.47
C VAL A 98 -11.56 1.08 -8.21
N ALA A 99 -10.44 1.69 -8.63
CA ALA A 99 -9.11 1.12 -8.44
C ALA A 99 -8.74 1.03 -6.94
N THR A 100 -9.03 2.06 -6.15
CA THR A 100 -8.82 2.07 -4.69
C THR A 100 -9.63 0.97 -4.02
N PHE A 101 -10.92 0.86 -4.36
CA PHE A 101 -11.78 -0.18 -3.82
C PHE A 101 -11.25 -1.58 -4.15
N LEU A 102 -10.89 -1.82 -5.41
CA LEU A 102 -10.33 -3.10 -5.84
C LEU A 102 -8.98 -3.41 -5.20
N ALA A 103 -8.12 -2.39 -4.97
CA ALA A 103 -6.86 -2.59 -4.26
C ALA A 103 -7.09 -3.03 -2.81
N PHE A 104 -7.98 -2.36 -2.09
CA PHE A 104 -8.30 -2.68 -0.70
C PHE A 104 -9.08 -4.00 -0.56
N ALA A 105 -9.81 -4.38 -1.59
CA ALA A 105 -10.50 -5.67 -1.66
C ALA A 105 -9.55 -6.88 -1.68
N THR A 106 -8.26 -6.69 -1.95
CA THR A 106 -7.26 -7.79 -1.97
C THR A 106 -6.73 -8.19 -0.61
N VAL A 107 -6.98 -7.41 0.46
CA VAL A 107 -6.39 -7.62 1.80
C VAL A 107 -6.82 -8.97 2.40
N PHE A 108 -8.11 -9.21 2.53
CA PHE A 108 -8.62 -10.49 3.07
C PHE A 108 -8.25 -11.68 2.19
N PRO A 109 -8.48 -11.66 0.86
CA PRO A 109 -8.06 -12.77 0.02
C PRO A 109 -6.54 -13.01 0.07
N GLY A 110 -5.73 -11.96 0.05
CA GLY A 110 -4.27 -12.08 0.14
C GLY A 110 -3.84 -12.87 1.37
N ILE A 111 -4.37 -12.52 2.55
CA ILE A 111 -4.04 -13.17 3.81
C ILE A 111 -4.64 -14.58 3.89
N PHE A 112 -5.93 -14.74 3.59
CA PHE A 112 -6.65 -15.99 3.86
C PHE A 112 -6.29 -17.10 2.87
N TRP A 113 -6.00 -16.77 1.60
CA TRP A 113 -5.52 -17.76 0.63
C TRP A 113 -4.12 -18.27 0.98
N ILE A 114 -3.24 -17.39 1.45
CA ILE A 114 -1.90 -17.79 1.93
C ILE A 114 -2.03 -18.65 3.20
N GLU A 115 -2.83 -18.23 4.18
CA GLU A 115 -3.07 -19.02 5.41
C GLU A 115 -3.61 -20.42 5.08
N HIS A 116 -4.61 -20.50 4.20
CA HIS A 116 -5.19 -21.78 3.82
C HIS A 116 -4.19 -22.66 3.04
N TYR A 117 -3.39 -22.07 2.16
CA TYR A 117 -2.33 -22.80 1.46
C TYR A 117 -1.27 -23.34 2.43
N LEU A 118 -0.87 -22.56 3.43
CA LEU A 118 0.03 -23.03 4.50
C LEU A 118 -0.59 -24.19 5.30
N TYR A 119 -1.90 -24.14 5.58
CA TYR A 119 -2.62 -25.26 6.18
C TYR A 119 -2.52 -26.54 5.33
N LEU A 120 -2.75 -26.44 4.03
CA LEU A 120 -2.62 -27.57 3.10
C LEU A 120 -1.18 -28.10 2.96
N ARG A 121 -0.21 -27.29 3.33
CA ARG A 121 1.21 -27.69 3.42
C ARG A 121 1.57 -28.34 4.75
N GLY A 122 0.61 -28.52 5.65
CA GLY A 122 0.83 -29.13 6.97
C GLY A 122 1.46 -28.19 8.01
N ILE A 123 1.60 -26.91 7.71
CA ILE A 123 2.25 -25.96 8.62
C ILE A 123 1.40 -25.79 9.90
N GLY A 124 2.02 -25.97 11.05
CA GLY A 124 1.43 -25.73 12.37
C GLY A 124 0.37 -26.76 12.80
N ILE A 125 0.14 -27.88 12.08
CA ILE A 125 -0.89 -28.86 12.45
C ILE A 125 -0.66 -29.41 13.87
N SER A 126 0.58 -29.62 14.26
CA SER A 126 0.98 -30.14 15.58
C SER A 126 1.41 -29.04 16.57
N ALA A 127 1.20 -27.76 16.24
CA ALA A 127 1.64 -26.66 17.10
C ALA A 127 0.69 -26.52 18.30
N HIS A 128 1.07 -27.16 19.41
CA HIS A 128 0.38 -27.07 20.69
C HIS A 128 1.33 -26.51 21.75
N TRP A 129 0.79 -25.68 22.64
CA TRP A 129 1.52 -25.09 23.75
C TRP A 129 0.61 -25.01 24.99
N ARG A 130 1.10 -24.46 26.08
CA ARG A 130 0.34 -24.30 27.31
C ARG A 130 -0.95 -23.50 27.07
N PRO A 131 -2.12 -24.03 27.46
CA PRO A 131 -3.39 -23.30 27.41
C PRO A 131 -3.33 -22.02 28.26
N LEU A 132 -3.94 -20.94 27.77
CA LEU A 132 -4.08 -19.69 28.52
C LEU A 132 -5.50 -19.60 29.09
N HIS A 133 -5.61 -19.08 30.32
CA HIS A 133 -6.90 -18.88 30.97
C HIS A 133 -7.30 -17.41 30.95
N PHE A 134 -8.50 -17.14 30.46
CA PHE A 134 -9.05 -15.80 30.36
C PHE A 134 -10.21 -15.62 31.33
N SER A 135 -10.01 -14.83 32.37
CA SER A 135 -11.11 -14.40 33.25
C SER A 135 -11.93 -13.27 32.64
N ASN A 136 -13.16 -13.09 33.04
CA ASN A 136 -13.99 -11.97 32.56
C ASN A 136 -13.32 -10.60 32.82
N ARG A 137 -12.67 -10.43 33.99
CA ARG A 137 -11.90 -9.20 34.28
C ARG A 137 -10.74 -9.01 33.32
N GLY A 138 -10.02 -10.09 32.96
CA GLY A 138 -8.95 -10.07 31.97
C GLY A 138 -9.45 -9.68 30.59
N LEU A 139 -10.60 -10.21 30.16
CA LEU A 139 -11.22 -9.86 28.88
C LEU A 139 -11.63 -8.37 28.81
N TYR A 140 -12.16 -7.79 29.89
CA TYR A 140 -12.44 -6.34 29.97
C TYR A 140 -11.15 -5.52 29.96
N GLY A 141 -10.10 -6.00 30.67
CA GLY A 141 -8.78 -5.38 30.63
C GLY A 141 -8.19 -5.32 29.23
N LEU A 142 -8.29 -6.42 28.44
CA LEU A 142 -7.88 -6.43 27.04
C LEU A 142 -8.65 -5.41 26.20
N GLN A 143 -9.98 -5.31 26.39
CA GLN A 143 -10.80 -4.33 25.66
C GLN A 143 -10.43 -2.89 26.04
N PHE A 144 -10.14 -2.62 27.31
CA PHE A 144 -9.66 -1.31 27.73
C PHE A 144 -8.30 -0.97 27.10
N LEU A 145 -7.36 -1.91 27.06
CA LEU A 145 -6.08 -1.73 26.35
C LEU A 145 -6.30 -1.51 24.85
N GLY A 146 -7.25 -2.22 24.25
CA GLY A 146 -7.61 -2.03 22.84
C GLY A 146 -8.17 -0.63 22.57
N LEU A 147 -8.98 -0.10 23.46
CA LEU A 147 -9.48 1.28 23.38
C LEU A 147 -8.33 2.29 23.49
N LEU A 148 -7.42 2.09 24.42
CA LEU A 148 -6.21 2.91 24.54
C LEU A 148 -5.34 2.82 23.27
N SER A 149 -5.24 1.62 22.67
CA SER A 149 -4.49 1.40 21.44
C SER A 149 -5.09 2.11 20.21
N LEU A 150 -6.35 2.54 20.25
CA LEU A 150 -6.94 3.44 19.25
C LEU A 150 -6.79 4.92 19.66
N ILE A 151 -6.98 5.26 20.92
CA ILE A 151 -6.99 6.66 21.38
C ILE A 151 -5.57 7.26 21.37
N LEU A 152 -4.58 6.54 21.92
CA LEU A 152 -3.22 7.06 22.06
C LEU A 152 -2.59 7.45 20.70
N PRO A 153 -2.70 6.65 19.61
CA PRO A 153 -2.26 7.07 18.30
C PRO A 153 -2.94 8.33 17.76
N LEU A 154 -4.23 8.51 18.06
CA LEU A 154 -4.96 9.71 17.63
C LEU A 154 -4.55 10.97 18.40
N VAL A 155 -4.12 10.84 19.65
CA VAL A 155 -3.65 11.95 20.48
C VAL A 155 -2.18 12.25 20.21
N TRP A 156 -1.33 11.24 20.24
CA TRP A 156 0.13 11.34 20.04
C TRP A 156 0.61 10.40 18.91
N PRO A 157 0.31 10.70 17.64
CA PRO A 157 0.59 9.83 16.50
C PRO A 157 2.06 9.45 16.36
N THR A 158 2.96 10.39 16.61
CA THR A 158 4.41 10.19 16.46
C THR A 158 4.95 9.00 17.25
N TYR A 159 4.43 8.77 18.45
CA TYR A 159 4.95 7.73 19.35
C TYR A 159 4.12 6.46 19.38
N PHE A 160 2.80 6.59 19.25
CA PHE A 160 1.86 5.48 19.46
C PHE A 160 1.25 4.90 18.19
N PHE A 161 1.61 5.39 16.99
CA PHE A 161 1.07 4.87 15.73
C PHE A 161 1.16 3.34 15.58
N PRO A 162 2.18 2.61 16.11
CA PRO A 162 2.23 1.16 15.93
C PRO A 162 1.11 0.40 16.64
N LEU A 163 0.48 1.00 17.67
CA LEU A 163 -0.57 0.35 18.44
C LEU A 163 -1.84 0.05 17.62
N VAL A 164 -2.06 0.76 16.51
CA VAL A 164 -3.23 0.52 15.64
C VAL A 164 -3.23 -0.89 15.05
N TRP A 165 -2.04 -1.50 14.84
CA TRP A 165 -1.86 -2.83 14.27
C TRP A 165 -2.12 -3.99 15.25
N GLY A 166 -2.68 -3.73 16.40
CA GLY A 166 -3.11 -4.71 17.40
C GLY A 166 -4.39 -4.31 18.11
N ALA A 167 -4.92 -3.13 17.79
CA ALA A 167 -6.06 -2.55 18.50
C ALA A 167 -7.34 -3.40 18.32
N LEU A 168 -7.63 -3.87 17.10
CA LEU A 168 -8.81 -4.69 16.83
C LEU A 168 -8.67 -6.10 17.43
N ILE A 169 -7.45 -6.63 17.57
CA ILE A 169 -7.22 -7.87 18.32
C ILE A 169 -7.75 -7.71 19.72
N LEU A 170 -7.29 -6.66 20.42
CA LEU A 170 -7.63 -6.41 21.82
C LEU A 170 -9.11 -6.07 22.02
N LEU A 171 -9.74 -5.41 21.06
CA LEU A 171 -11.15 -5.01 21.15
C LEU A 171 -12.11 -6.15 20.81
N ILE A 172 -11.89 -6.85 19.69
CA ILE A 172 -12.88 -7.77 19.09
C ILE A 172 -12.64 -9.21 19.53
N ALA A 173 -11.41 -9.66 19.79
CA ALA A 173 -11.17 -11.03 20.20
C ALA A 173 -11.85 -11.39 21.54
N PRO A 174 -11.92 -10.51 22.57
CA PRO A 174 -12.72 -10.77 23.77
C PRO A 174 -14.23 -10.91 23.48
N ILE A 175 -14.77 -10.16 22.52
CA ILE A 175 -16.16 -10.30 22.09
C ILE A 175 -16.37 -11.66 21.46
N ASN A 176 -15.54 -12.03 20.50
CA ASN A 176 -15.56 -13.34 19.84
C ASN A 176 -15.46 -14.49 20.87
N TYR A 177 -14.61 -14.32 21.88
CA TYR A 177 -14.46 -15.31 22.96
C TYR A 177 -15.74 -15.49 23.77
N ARG A 178 -16.39 -14.40 24.20
CA ARG A 178 -17.68 -14.47 24.93
C ARG A 178 -18.82 -15.04 24.08
N LEU A 179 -18.78 -14.82 22.75
CA LEU A 179 -19.74 -15.40 21.82
C LEU A 179 -19.49 -16.90 21.54
N GLY A 180 -18.44 -17.48 22.11
CA GLY A 180 -18.09 -18.89 21.89
C GLY A 180 -17.50 -19.18 20.51
N LEU A 181 -16.99 -18.15 19.81
CA LEU A 181 -16.42 -18.33 18.48
C LEU A 181 -15.06 -19.02 18.56
N ASN A 182 -14.86 -20.09 17.78
CA ASN A 182 -13.57 -20.77 17.67
C ASN A 182 -12.52 -19.87 17.00
N GLY A 183 -12.11 -18.81 17.69
CA GLY A 183 -11.20 -17.77 17.23
C GLY A 183 -9.92 -17.71 18.05
N PHE A 184 -9.20 -16.61 17.90
CA PHE A 184 -7.88 -16.38 18.46
C PHE A 184 -7.76 -16.73 19.95
N LEU A 185 -8.59 -16.13 20.83
CA LEU A 185 -8.52 -16.41 22.28
C LEU A 185 -8.97 -17.82 22.65
N HIS A 186 -9.92 -18.44 21.93
CA HIS A 186 -10.30 -19.82 22.17
C HIS A 186 -9.18 -20.79 21.80
N GLN A 187 -8.45 -20.52 20.72
CA GLN A 187 -7.29 -21.32 20.33
C GLN A 187 -6.19 -21.22 21.38
N LEU A 188 -5.90 -20.00 21.87
CA LEU A 188 -4.96 -19.81 22.99
C LEU A 188 -5.43 -20.53 24.26
N ALA A 189 -6.73 -20.48 24.55
CA ALA A 189 -7.31 -21.16 25.72
C ALA A 189 -7.24 -22.69 25.64
N ARG A 190 -7.19 -23.26 24.42
CA ARG A 190 -7.02 -24.70 24.21
C ARG A 190 -5.58 -25.12 23.96
N GLY A 191 -4.66 -24.16 23.88
CA GLY A 191 -3.27 -24.43 23.53
C GLY A 191 -3.07 -24.78 22.05
N GLU A 192 -3.98 -24.42 21.15
CA GLU A 192 -3.99 -24.69 19.71
C GLU A 192 -3.37 -23.52 18.96
N TYR A 193 -2.07 -23.52 18.72
CA TYR A 193 -1.35 -22.38 18.12
C TYR A 193 -1.22 -22.47 16.59
N GLY A 194 -1.69 -23.55 15.98
CA GLY A 194 -1.43 -23.82 14.58
C GLY A 194 -1.95 -22.78 13.61
N GLN A 195 -3.20 -22.34 13.76
CA GLN A 195 -3.75 -21.28 12.91
C GLN A 195 -3.13 -19.92 13.21
N ILE A 196 -2.81 -19.64 14.47
CA ILE A 196 -2.14 -18.40 14.86
C ILE A 196 -0.79 -18.30 14.16
N LEU A 197 0.01 -19.38 14.20
CA LEU A 197 1.30 -19.44 13.51
C LEU A 197 1.15 -19.22 12.01
N ARG A 198 0.16 -19.86 11.36
CA ARG A 198 -0.08 -19.67 9.92
C ARG A 198 -0.52 -18.25 9.59
N LEU A 199 -1.34 -17.60 10.43
CA LEU A 199 -1.73 -16.20 10.24
C LEU A 199 -0.54 -15.25 10.38
N LEU A 200 0.34 -15.47 11.36
CA LEU A 200 1.57 -14.68 11.50
C LEU A 200 2.47 -14.82 10.26
N MET A 201 2.64 -16.05 9.77
CA MET A 201 3.39 -16.32 8.54
C MET A 201 2.69 -15.74 7.30
N ALA A 202 1.36 -15.91 7.19
CA ALA A 202 0.59 -15.34 6.09
C ALA A 202 0.68 -13.82 6.08
N GLY A 203 0.67 -13.17 7.24
CA GLY A 203 0.89 -11.73 7.36
C GLY A 203 2.25 -11.31 6.80
N LEU A 204 3.33 -11.95 7.20
CA LEU A 204 4.67 -11.65 6.67
C LEU A 204 4.78 -11.88 5.17
N ILE A 205 4.27 -13.01 4.67
CA ILE A 205 4.29 -13.33 3.23
C ILE A 205 3.44 -12.33 2.44
N THR A 206 2.24 -12.01 2.93
CA THR A 206 1.36 -10.99 2.32
C THR A 206 2.04 -9.62 2.32
N GLY A 207 2.64 -9.24 3.45
CA GLY A 207 3.36 -7.97 3.60
C GLY A 207 4.55 -7.86 2.64
N TRP A 208 5.31 -8.95 2.44
CA TRP A 208 6.39 -8.96 1.48
C TRP A 208 5.89 -8.72 0.04
N TRP A 209 4.83 -9.43 -0.41
CA TRP A 209 4.23 -9.21 -1.73
C TRP A 209 3.60 -7.83 -1.87
N TRP A 210 2.99 -7.33 -0.79
CA TRP A 210 2.40 -6.00 -0.72
C TRP A 210 3.43 -4.92 -1.01
N GLU A 211 4.56 -4.97 -0.30
CA GLU A 211 5.65 -4.02 -0.49
C GLU A 211 6.38 -4.21 -1.82
N PHE A 212 6.58 -5.45 -2.26
CA PHE A 212 7.19 -5.73 -3.55
C PHE A 212 6.36 -5.16 -4.70
N PHE A 213 5.05 -5.40 -4.73
CA PHE A 213 4.19 -4.86 -5.78
C PHE A 213 4.06 -3.34 -5.70
N ASN A 214 3.98 -2.77 -4.49
CA ASN A 214 3.96 -1.33 -4.29
C ASN A 214 5.25 -0.66 -4.80
N PHE A 215 6.40 -1.23 -4.50
CA PHE A 215 7.70 -0.65 -4.88
C PHE A 215 7.81 -0.45 -6.39
N TRP A 216 7.39 -1.42 -7.17
CA TRP A 216 7.48 -1.37 -8.63
C TRP A 216 6.31 -0.63 -9.29
N ALA A 217 5.17 -0.49 -8.63
CA ALA A 217 4.01 0.19 -9.21
C ALA A 217 4.29 1.68 -9.46
N ARG A 218 3.67 2.23 -10.51
CA ARG A 218 3.65 3.69 -10.75
C ARG A 218 2.75 4.38 -9.74
N ALA A 219 1.47 3.98 -9.70
CA ALA A 219 0.55 4.41 -8.66
C ALA A 219 0.83 3.61 -7.39
N LYS A 220 1.34 4.26 -6.36
CA LYS A 220 1.78 3.61 -5.12
C LYS A 220 1.64 4.51 -3.91
N TRP A 221 1.89 3.94 -2.74
CA TRP A 221 2.02 4.71 -1.50
C TRP A 221 3.47 4.84 -1.07
N ILE A 222 3.72 5.92 -0.37
CA ILE A 222 5.02 6.24 0.26
C ILE A 222 4.78 6.40 1.75
N TYR A 223 5.65 5.81 2.56
CA TYR A 223 5.56 5.93 4.02
C TYR A 223 6.20 7.22 4.55
N THR A 224 5.57 7.77 5.57
CA THR A 224 5.98 8.99 6.29
C THR A 224 6.19 8.73 7.78
N VAL A 225 6.38 7.46 8.16
CA VAL A 225 6.61 7.09 9.57
C VAL A 225 7.80 7.84 10.17
N PRO A 226 7.69 8.27 11.44
CA PRO A 226 8.67 9.20 12.03
C PRO A 226 10.03 8.58 12.34
N PHE A 227 10.12 7.24 12.42
CA PHE A 227 11.32 6.52 12.86
C PHE A 227 11.74 5.45 11.85
N PHE A 228 13.03 5.05 11.88
CA PHE A 228 13.61 3.94 11.12
C PHE A 228 13.53 4.09 9.59
N ASP A 229 13.52 5.34 9.08
CA ASP A 229 13.43 5.60 7.65
C ASP A 229 14.75 5.35 6.90
N GLU A 230 15.86 5.15 7.63
CA GLU A 230 17.20 4.88 7.07
C GLU A 230 17.30 3.49 6.46
N LEU A 231 16.72 2.49 7.12
CA LEU A 231 16.79 1.10 6.72
C LEU A 231 15.46 0.63 6.15
N LYS A 232 15.33 0.68 4.83
CA LYS A 232 14.13 0.24 4.10
C LYS A 232 14.36 -1.02 3.29
N LEU A 233 13.34 -1.87 3.28
CA LEU A 233 13.16 -2.90 2.29
C LEU A 233 11.95 -2.49 1.42
N PHE A 234 12.18 -2.25 0.13
CA PHE A 234 11.22 -1.60 -0.76
C PHE A 234 10.92 -0.15 -0.28
N GLU A 235 9.65 0.20 -0.10
CA GLU A 235 9.27 1.52 0.48
C GLU A 235 9.13 1.49 2.00
N MET A 236 9.00 0.30 2.61
CA MET A 236 8.74 0.11 4.04
C MET A 236 10.04 0.10 4.86
N PRO A 237 10.13 0.85 5.97
CA PRO A 237 11.14 0.59 6.98
C PRO A 237 11.09 -0.86 7.46
N VAL A 238 12.25 -1.52 7.61
CA VAL A 238 12.31 -2.96 7.96
C VAL A 238 11.48 -3.28 9.21
N ALA A 239 11.53 -2.41 10.23
CA ALA A 239 10.71 -2.56 11.43
C ALA A 239 9.19 -2.55 11.15
N GLY A 240 8.74 -1.92 10.07
CA GLY A 240 7.33 -1.86 9.66
C GLY A 240 6.77 -3.21 9.26
N PHE A 241 7.61 -4.15 8.81
CA PHE A 241 7.17 -5.52 8.51
C PHE A 241 6.61 -6.25 9.72
N LEU A 242 6.97 -5.84 10.95
CA LEU A 242 6.39 -6.37 12.19
C LEU A 242 4.90 -6.02 12.36
N GLY A 243 4.37 -5.08 11.61
CA GLY A 243 2.94 -4.73 11.60
C GLY A 243 2.05 -5.73 10.84
N PHE A 244 2.59 -6.45 9.84
CA PHE A 244 1.80 -7.38 9.02
C PHE A 244 1.32 -8.64 9.76
N PRO A 245 2.09 -9.30 10.63
CA PRO A 245 1.62 -10.42 11.43
C PRO A 245 0.39 -10.09 12.29
N PRO A 246 0.37 -9.04 13.13
CA PRO A 246 -0.83 -8.68 13.88
C PRO A 246 -1.98 -8.24 12.97
N LEU A 247 -1.74 -7.54 11.86
CA LEU A 247 -2.77 -7.20 10.88
C LEU A 247 -3.49 -8.46 10.35
N ALA A 248 -2.76 -9.54 10.05
CA ALA A 248 -3.37 -10.78 9.59
C ALA A 248 -4.28 -11.41 10.65
N ILE A 249 -3.90 -11.34 11.92
CA ILE A 249 -4.73 -11.77 13.05
C ILE A 249 -5.96 -10.85 13.20
N GLU A 250 -5.81 -9.54 13.08
CA GLU A 250 -6.92 -8.58 13.10
C GLU A 250 -7.94 -8.89 12.01
N CYS A 251 -7.49 -9.06 10.76
CA CYS A 251 -8.34 -9.44 9.65
C CYS A 251 -9.13 -10.73 9.93
N ALA A 252 -8.47 -11.74 10.49
CA ALA A 252 -9.10 -13.02 10.84
C ALA A 252 -10.15 -12.88 11.95
N ILE A 253 -9.89 -12.06 12.97
CA ILE A 253 -10.80 -11.81 14.09
C ILE A 253 -12.02 -11.02 13.61
N VAL A 254 -11.83 -9.96 12.83
CA VAL A 254 -12.90 -9.17 12.23
C VAL A 254 -13.75 -10.06 11.31
N TYR A 255 -13.11 -10.84 10.44
CA TYR A 255 -13.83 -11.72 9.53
C TYR A 255 -14.68 -12.77 10.25
N ARG A 256 -14.19 -13.39 11.33
CA ARG A 256 -14.97 -14.31 12.17
C ARG A 256 -16.20 -13.65 12.77
N PHE A 257 -16.05 -12.42 13.27
CA PHE A 257 -17.16 -11.63 13.78
C PHE A 257 -18.22 -11.38 12.69
N LEU A 258 -17.80 -10.99 11.48
CA LEU A 258 -18.69 -10.79 10.34
C LEU A 258 -19.42 -12.10 9.93
N VAL A 259 -18.71 -13.22 9.88
CA VAL A 259 -19.29 -14.54 9.58
C VAL A 259 -20.33 -14.92 10.62
N TRP A 260 -20.07 -14.73 11.91
CA TRP A 260 -21.02 -15.01 12.98
C TRP A 260 -22.31 -14.20 12.84
N HIS A 261 -22.21 -12.94 12.50
CA HIS A 261 -23.36 -12.06 12.30
C HIS A 261 -24.01 -12.21 10.91
N ARG A 262 -23.61 -13.22 10.11
CA ARG A 262 -24.12 -13.49 8.75
C ARG A 262 -23.89 -12.33 7.78
N LEU A 263 -22.86 -11.55 8.00
CA LEU A 263 -22.44 -10.43 7.16
C LEU A 263 -21.40 -10.83 6.12
N ALA A 264 -20.75 -11.98 6.29
CA ALA A 264 -19.76 -12.53 5.38
C ALA A 264 -19.95 -14.04 5.17
N PRO A 265 -19.47 -14.63 4.04
CA PRO A 265 -19.55 -16.06 3.80
C PRO A 265 -18.63 -16.82 4.74
N ALA A 266 -18.99 -18.05 5.11
CA ALA A 266 -18.10 -18.96 5.79
C ALA A 266 -17.02 -19.45 4.81
N LEU A 267 -15.75 -19.41 5.21
CA LEU A 267 -14.60 -19.73 4.36
C LEU A 267 -13.58 -20.59 5.12
N GLY A 268 -13.29 -21.80 4.64
CA GLY A 268 -12.21 -22.66 5.14
C GLY A 268 -12.16 -22.76 6.67
N ALA A 269 -11.02 -22.41 7.25
CA ALA A 269 -10.80 -22.39 8.70
C ALA A 269 -11.67 -21.39 9.47
N PHE A 270 -12.35 -20.47 8.76
CA PHE A 270 -13.33 -19.53 9.33
C PHE A 270 -14.75 -20.07 9.31
N ASN A 271 -14.93 -21.34 8.88
CA ASN A 271 -16.23 -21.99 8.93
C ASN A 271 -16.59 -22.30 10.38
N GLN A 272 -17.59 -21.64 10.90
CA GLN A 272 -18.14 -21.90 12.23
C GLN A 272 -19.46 -22.65 12.09
N GLN A 273 -19.68 -23.64 12.95
CA GLN A 273 -20.99 -24.28 13.03
C GLN A 273 -22.02 -23.20 13.41
N ARG A 274 -22.83 -22.84 12.45
CA ARG A 274 -23.94 -21.90 12.65
C ARG A 274 -25.17 -22.65 13.13
N PRO A 275 -26.01 -22.01 13.96
CA PRO A 275 -27.42 -22.39 13.98
C PRO A 275 -27.96 -22.20 12.56
N SER A 276 -28.49 -23.30 11.99
CA SER A 276 -29.03 -23.34 10.63
C SER A 276 -30.19 -22.36 10.46
N ASN A 277 -30.45 -21.97 9.22
CA ASN A 277 -31.60 -21.26 8.67
C ASN A 277 -31.47 -19.73 8.59
N GLY A 278 -31.11 -19.25 7.41
CA GLY A 278 -31.31 -17.88 6.97
C GLY A 278 -30.16 -17.36 6.08
N GLY A 279 -30.52 -16.72 4.98
CA GLY A 279 -29.60 -16.00 4.09
C GLY A 279 -28.80 -14.90 4.83
N PHE A 280 -27.99 -14.16 4.09
CA PHE A 280 -27.25 -13.01 4.65
C PHE A 280 -28.22 -12.05 5.35
N ALA A 281 -28.02 -11.87 6.67
CA ALA A 281 -28.88 -11.00 7.45
C ALA A 281 -28.35 -9.56 7.33
N ARG A 282 -29.23 -8.65 6.95
CA ARG A 282 -29.01 -7.21 7.06
C ARG A 282 -28.20 -6.57 5.93
N PRO A 283 -28.72 -6.55 4.68
CA PRO A 283 -28.11 -5.77 3.58
C PRO A 283 -27.91 -4.29 3.96
N THR A 284 -28.73 -3.73 4.83
CA THR A 284 -28.61 -2.37 5.36
C THR A 284 -27.25 -2.11 6.00
N ILE A 285 -26.70 -3.06 6.79
CA ILE A 285 -25.40 -2.89 7.43
C ILE A 285 -24.28 -2.84 6.38
N VAL A 286 -24.36 -3.71 5.36
CA VAL A 286 -23.38 -3.72 4.25
C VAL A 286 -23.45 -2.40 3.49
N ILE A 287 -24.66 -1.92 3.18
CA ILE A 287 -24.87 -0.65 2.48
C ILE A 287 -24.29 0.51 3.29
N LEU A 288 -24.58 0.60 4.59
CA LEU A 288 -24.06 1.65 5.46
C LEU A 288 -22.53 1.60 5.56
N ALA A 289 -21.94 0.41 5.64
CA ALA A 289 -20.49 0.25 5.65
C ALA A 289 -19.84 0.70 4.34
N LEU A 290 -20.46 0.37 3.20
CA LEU A 290 -20.00 0.84 1.89
C LEU A 290 -20.16 2.35 1.73
N LEU A 291 -21.25 2.95 2.20
CA LEU A 291 -21.42 4.41 2.20
C LEU A 291 -20.36 5.09 3.07
N ALA A 292 -20.05 4.54 4.24
CA ALA A 292 -18.95 5.05 5.06
C ALA A 292 -17.60 4.95 4.34
N ALA A 293 -17.32 3.84 3.65
CA ALA A 293 -16.12 3.66 2.85
C ALA A 293 -16.01 4.71 1.71
N LEU A 294 -17.13 5.01 1.03
CA LEU A 294 -17.18 6.06 0.00
C LEU A 294 -16.87 7.45 0.56
N ILE A 295 -17.36 7.75 1.76
CA ILE A 295 -17.04 9.02 2.45
C ILE A 295 -15.54 9.07 2.76
N VAL A 296 -14.95 7.99 3.24
CA VAL A 296 -13.50 7.92 3.50
C VAL A 296 -12.71 8.10 2.20
N ASP A 297 -13.08 7.44 1.09
CA ASP A 297 -12.42 7.62 -0.21
C ASP A 297 -12.46 9.08 -0.70
N TYR A 298 -13.61 9.75 -0.54
CA TYR A 298 -13.73 11.17 -0.86
C TYR A 298 -12.71 12.03 -0.09
N TYR A 299 -12.53 11.78 1.21
CA TYR A 299 -11.53 12.49 2.01
C TYR A 299 -10.10 12.05 1.72
N MET A 300 -9.87 10.79 1.34
CA MET A 300 -8.55 10.31 0.89
C MET A 300 -8.05 11.12 -0.31
N ALA A 301 -8.92 11.37 -1.28
CA ALA A 301 -8.58 12.16 -2.46
C ALA A 301 -8.07 13.57 -2.12
N GLN A 302 -8.45 14.10 -0.98
CA GLN A 302 -8.06 15.44 -0.54
C GLN A 302 -6.88 15.46 0.44
N ARG A 303 -6.71 14.40 1.25
CA ARG A 303 -5.74 14.40 2.35
C ARG A 303 -4.53 13.50 2.12
N THR A 304 -4.76 12.30 1.58
CA THR A 304 -3.71 11.28 1.45
C THR A 304 -3.23 11.09 0.01
N VAL A 305 -4.01 11.46 -1.00
CA VAL A 305 -3.52 11.52 -2.39
C VAL A 305 -2.66 12.77 -2.54
N SER A 306 -1.35 12.56 -2.75
CA SER A 306 -0.37 13.65 -2.88
C SER A 306 -0.23 14.10 -4.34
N SER A 307 -0.30 13.17 -5.29
CA SER A 307 -0.20 13.49 -6.70
C SER A 307 -0.99 12.51 -7.57
N VAL A 308 -1.45 13.01 -8.70
CA VAL A 308 -1.98 12.20 -9.80
C VAL A 308 -0.90 12.01 -10.85
N THR A 309 -1.12 11.13 -11.84
CA THR A 309 -0.18 10.89 -12.94
C THR A 309 0.23 12.22 -13.60
N PRO A 310 1.53 12.59 -13.60
CA PRO A 310 1.99 13.94 -13.92
C PRO A 310 1.97 14.19 -15.43
N ARG A 311 0.99 14.96 -15.91
CA ARG A 311 0.87 15.36 -17.30
C ARG A 311 1.81 16.51 -17.61
N ILE A 312 2.60 16.37 -18.68
CA ILE A 312 3.61 17.36 -19.10
C ILE A 312 2.96 18.73 -19.38
N GLU A 313 1.79 18.77 -20.01
CA GLU A 313 1.07 20.00 -20.35
C GLU A 313 0.72 20.91 -19.14
N ARG A 314 0.75 20.35 -17.92
CA ARG A 314 0.49 21.08 -16.66
C ARG A 314 1.76 21.57 -15.96
N MET A 315 2.93 21.27 -16.51
CA MET A 315 4.22 21.64 -15.95
C MET A 315 4.49 23.14 -16.20
N ASN A 316 4.74 23.92 -15.14
CA ASN A 316 5.05 25.33 -15.27
C ASN A 316 6.42 25.58 -15.88
N GLY A 317 6.50 26.57 -16.76
CA GLY A 317 7.76 27.05 -17.35
C GLY A 317 8.40 26.08 -18.34
N LEU A 318 7.57 25.26 -18.97
CA LEU A 318 7.95 24.53 -20.16
C LEU A 318 7.84 25.49 -21.36
N ASP A 319 8.92 25.70 -22.09
CA ASP A 319 8.90 26.50 -23.32
C ASP A 319 8.26 25.71 -24.49
N ASN A 320 7.80 26.44 -25.51
CA ASN A 320 7.08 25.83 -26.63
C ASN A 320 7.91 24.79 -27.38
N GLU A 321 9.20 24.98 -27.49
CA GLU A 321 10.09 24.08 -28.23
C GLU A 321 10.26 22.75 -27.46
N THR A 322 10.51 22.81 -26.17
CA THR A 322 10.52 21.61 -25.29
C THR A 322 9.18 20.90 -25.30
N ALA A 323 8.07 21.63 -25.25
CA ALA A 323 6.73 21.05 -25.31
C ALA A 323 6.47 20.34 -26.64
N MET A 324 6.91 20.92 -27.75
CA MET A 324 6.80 20.30 -29.09
C MET A 324 7.69 19.06 -29.23
N ALA A 325 8.94 19.10 -28.76
CA ALA A 325 9.86 17.97 -28.80
C ALA A 325 9.28 16.74 -28.05
N LEU A 326 8.66 16.96 -26.90
CA LEU A 326 7.99 15.93 -26.13
C LEU A 326 6.73 15.41 -26.81
N LYS A 327 5.93 16.31 -27.37
CA LYS A 327 4.69 15.97 -28.10
C LYS A 327 4.96 15.14 -29.35
N ASN A 328 6.00 15.48 -30.11
CA ASN A 328 6.40 14.75 -31.33
C ASN A 328 6.80 13.30 -31.03
N ARG A 329 7.22 13.01 -29.80
CA ARG A 329 7.53 11.66 -29.28
C ARG A 329 6.38 11.00 -28.54
N GLU A 330 5.18 11.57 -28.62
CA GLU A 330 3.98 11.09 -27.93
C GLU A 330 4.14 11.00 -26.39
N ILE A 331 5.09 11.76 -25.82
CA ILE A 331 5.31 11.80 -24.38
C ILE A 331 4.28 12.74 -23.76
N ARG A 332 3.34 12.15 -23.01
CA ARG A 332 2.24 12.86 -22.35
C ARG A 332 2.44 13.00 -20.85
N TYR A 333 3.19 12.05 -20.27
CA TYR A 333 3.39 11.95 -18.82
C TYR A 333 4.88 11.97 -18.51
N LEU A 334 5.27 12.69 -17.45
CA LEU A 334 6.68 12.73 -17.00
C LEU A 334 7.22 11.34 -16.66
N THR A 335 6.36 10.45 -16.17
CA THR A 335 6.74 9.06 -15.84
C THR A 335 7.23 8.24 -17.04
N GLN A 336 6.90 8.64 -18.28
CA GLN A 336 7.43 8.00 -19.48
C GLN A 336 8.93 8.26 -19.69
N LEU A 337 9.46 9.28 -19.02
CA LEU A 337 10.88 9.61 -19.01
C LEU A 337 11.71 8.82 -17.99
N GLU A 338 11.09 7.87 -17.23
CA GLU A 338 11.76 6.99 -16.26
C GLU A 338 11.67 5.49 -16.59
N GLY A 339 10.89 5.09 -17.62
CA GLY A 339 10.70 3.68 -17.99
C GLY A 339 11.91 3.06 -18.70
N TRP A 340 11.82 1.77 -18.99
CA TRP A 340 12.74 1.11 -19.89
C TRP A 340 12.69 1.77 -21.27
N GLY A 341 13.86 2.08 -21.84
CA GLY A 341 13.98 2.80 -23.11
C GLY A 341 14.00 4.33 -22.96
N SER A 342 13.84 4.89 -21.76
CA SER A 342 13.92 6.33 -21.54
C SER A 342 15.30 6.91 -21.84
N GLU A 343 16.37 6.13 -21.76
CA GLU A 343 17.73 6.56 -22.09
C GLU A 343 17.84 7.02 -23.53
N GLN A 344 17.27 6.28 -24.48
CA GLN A 344 17.23 6.67 -25.88
C GLN A 344 16.46 7.98 -26.07
N ILE A 345 15.30 8.11 -25.41
CA ILE A 345 14.50 9.35 -25.44
C ILE A 345 15.32 10.55 -24.91
N TRP A 346 16.07 10.35 -23.83
CA TRP A 346 16.91 11.40 -23.28
C TRP A 346 18.07 11.78 -24.18
N GLN A 347 18.67 10.83 -24.91
CA GLN A 347 19.71 11.10 -25.90
C GLN A 347 19.17 11.96 -27.07
N GLU A 348 18.04 11.57 -27.63
CA GLU A 348 17.39 12.31 -28.71
C GLU A 348 16.96 13.73 -28.29
N LEU A 349 16.43 13.87 -27.03
CA LEU A 349 16.08 15.19 -26.47
C LEU A 349 17.32 16.06 -26.24
N ALA A 350 18.47 15.48 -25.91
CA ALA A 350 19.70 16.25 -25.71
C ALA A 350 20.21 16.86 -27.04
N GLU A 351 20.08 16.12 -28.16
CA GLU A 351 20.45 16.59 -29.46
C GLU A 351 19.51 17.70 -29.97
N GLU A 352 18.19 17.57 -29.72
CA GLU A 352 17.19 18.50 -30.25
C GLU A 352 17.09 19.80 -29.43
N LEU A 353 17.12 19.72 -28.09
CA LEU A 353 16.83 20.85 -27.22
C LEU A 353 18.04 21.76 -26.93
N GLY A 354 19.25 21.25 -27.16
CA GLY A 354 20.48 21.90 -26.73
C GLY A 354 20.69 21.86 -25.21
N PRO A 355 21.89 22.19 -24.74
CA PRO A 355 22.35 21.88 -23.38
C PRO A 355 21.52 22.53 -22.28
N ASN A 356 21.10 23.79 -22.45
CA ASN A 356 20.39 24.53 -21.40
C ASN A 356 18.97 24.01 -21.16
N ARG A 357 18.18 23.81 -22.22
CA ARG A 357 16.80 23.31 -22.14
C ARG A 357 16.78 21.85 -21.69
N TYR A 358 17.67 21.03 -22.22
CA TYR A 358 17.85 19.66 -21.80
C TYR A 358 18.13 19.56 -20.30
N ALA A 359 19.11 20.30 -19.78
CA ALA A 359 19.48 20.31 -18.37
C ALA A 359 18.31 20.78 -17.49
N LEU A 360 17.57 21.81 -17.92
CA LEU A 360 16.38 22.30 -17.21
C LEU A 360 15.27 21.24 -17.17
N LEU A 361 14.94 20.62 -18.32
CA LEU A 361 13.94 19.56 -18.41
C LEU A 361 14.32 18.38 -17.49
N LYS A 362 15.54 17.89 -17.59
CA LYS A 362 16.06 16.78 -16.78
C LYS A 362 15.99 17.07 -15.28
N ARG A 363 16.44 18.23 -14.85
CA ARG A 363 16.43 18.68 -13.47
C ARG A 363 14.99 18.80 -12.90
N ARG A 364 14.08 19.39 -13.68
CA ARG A 364 12.67 19.52 -13.29
C ARG A 364 11.97 18.17 -13.27
N THR A 365 12.15 17.32 -14.27
CA THR A 365 11.60 15.97 -14.29
C THR A 365 12.01 15.20 -13.04
N ALA A 366 13.31 15.25 -12.68
CA ALA A 366 13.78 14.60 -11.46
C ALA A 366 13.08 15.14 -10.19
N LEU A 367 12.88 16.46 -10.06
CA LEU A 367 12.18 17.06 -8.94
C LEU A 367 10.70 16.63 -8.89
N TYR A 368 9.98 16.71 -10.02
CA TYR A 368 8.55 16.43 -10.06
C TYR A 368 8.21 14.95 -9.84
N LEU A 369 9.11 14.04 -10.23
CA LEU A 369 8.93 12.61 -10.02
C LEU A 369 9.43 12.13 -8.65
N HIS A 370 10.30 12.91 -7.99
CA HIS A 370 10.87 12.55 -6.71
C HIS A 370 9.82 12.35 -5.62
N GLN A 371 9.74 11.13 -5.07
CA GLN A 371 8.78 10.74 -4.02
C GLN A 371 7.34 11.20 -4.28
N GLY A 372 6.95 11.30 -5.55
CA GLY A 372 5.61 11.67 -5.95
C GLY A 372 5.24 13.13 -5.68
N ILE A 373 6.21 14.03 -5.69
CA ILE A 373 5.95 15.49 -5.60
C ILE A 373 4.85 15.89 -6.60
N GLY A 374 4.93 15.39 -7.84
CA GLY A 374 3.93 15.64 -8.87
C GLY A 374 3.93 17.08 -9.38
N ILE A 375 2.98 17.39 -10.27
CA ILE A 375 2.94 18.70 -10.93
C ILE A 375 2.56 19.82 -9.96
N GLU A 376 1.57 19.61 -9.11
CA GLU A 376 1.06 20.69 -8.24
C GLU A 376 2.10 21.15 -7.22
N TYR A 377 2.66 20.22 -6.46
CA TYR A 377 3.69 20.56 -5.48
C TYR A 377 5.01 20.94 -6.14
N GLY A 378 5.37 20.32 -7.27
CA GLY A 378 6.56 20.70 -8.04
C GLY A 378 6.48 22.14 -8.54
N ASN A 379 5.32 22.55 -9.07
CA ASN A 379 5.08 23.94 -9.46
C ASN A 379 5.16 24.91 -8.27
N LEU A 380 4.68 24.51 -7.09
CA LEU A 380 4.79 25.34 -5.87
C LEU A 380 6.25 25.45 -5.42
N LEU A 381 7.01 24.37 -5.41
CA LEU A 381 8.43 24.36 -5.05
C LEU A 381 9.25 25.25 -5.99
N VAL A 382 9.07 25.11 -7.30
CA VAL A 382 9.76 25.91 -8.31
C VAL A 382 9.45 27.41 -8.13
N ARG A 383 8.17 27.78 -7.93
CA ARG A 383 7.78 29.16 -7.64
C ARG A 383 8.39 29.71 -6.33
N SER A 384 8.65 28.82 -5.38
CA SER A 384 9.29 29.17 -4.10
C SER A 384 10.83 29.16 -4.17
N GLY A 385 11.38 28.94 -5.36
CA GLY A 385 12.82 28.95 -5.62
C GLY A 385 13.49 27.61 -5.38
N ILE A 386 12.77 26.53 -5.14
CA ILE A 386 13.31 25.16 -5.00
C ILE A 386 13.15 24.44 -6.36
N GLU A 387 14.15 24.59 -7.22
CA GLU A 387 14.07 24.14 -8.62
C GLU A 387 14.78 22.81 -8.92
N SER A 388 15.46 22.23 -7.92
CA SER A 388 16.22 20.99 -8.08
C SER A 388 16.21 20.15 -6.81
N LEU A 389 16.55 18.86 -6.95
CA LEU A 389 16.73 17.95 -5.82
C LEU A 389 17.87 18.40 -4.90
N ASP A 390 18.97 18.95 -5.46
CA ASP A 390 20.10 19.44 -4.67
C ASP A 390 19.67 20.58 -3.74
N ARG A 391 18.86 21.50 -4.27
CA ARG A 391 18.33 22.61 -3.47
C ARG A 391 17.32 22.14 -2.43
N LEU A 392 16.52 21.15 -2.77
CA LEU A 392 15.60 20.51 -1.82
C LEU A 392 16.36 19.80 -0.70
N ALA A 393 17.38 19.03 -1.02
CA ALA A 393 18.23 18.31 -0.06
C ALA A 393 18.99 19.24 0.90
N ALA A 394 19.39 20.41 0.42
CA ALA A 394 20.04 21.45 1.24
C ALA A 394 19.07 22.26 2.13
N SER A 395 17.75 22.07 1.97
CA SER A 395 16.73 22.81 2.71
C SER A 395 16.35 22.09 4.02
N SER A 396 15.86 22.86 5.02
CA SER A 396 15.18 22.29 6.18
C SER A 396 13.68 22.25 5.96
N VAL A 397 12.98 21.37 6.69
CA VAL A 397 11.50 21.24 6.63
C VAL A 397 10.83 22.60 6.92
N ASP A 398 11.29 23.28 7.96
CA ASP A 398 10.74 24.58 8.38
C ASP A 398 10.97 25.67 7.33
N SER A 399 12.14 25.67 6.69
CA SER A 399 12.46 26.60 5.60
C SER A 399 11.53 26.39 4.41
N VAL A 400 11.33 25.15 3.98
CA VAL A 400 10.40 24.82 2.87
C VAL A 400 8.96 25.22 3.22
N CYS A 401 8.50 24.89 4.43
CA CYS A 401 7.17 25.29 4.91
C CYS A 401 7.00 26.81 4.89
N ALA A 402 7.99 27.56 5.38
CA ALA A 402 7.95 29.01 5.42
C ALA A 402 7.97 29.64 4.01
N GLN A 403 8.76 29.10 3.08
CA GLN A 403 8.80 29.55 1.68
C GLN A 403 7.45 29.31 0.98
N LEU A 404 6.87 28.11 1.13
CA LEU A 404 5.56 27.78 0.58
C LEU A 404 4.44 28.65 1.18
N ALA A 405 4.54 28.99 2.47
CA ALA A 405 3.58 29.88 3.12
C ALA A 405 3.57 31.29 2.54
N ARG A 406 4.74 31.80 2.18
CA ARG A 406 4.90 33.15 1.59
C ARG A 406 4.48 33.21 0.13
N THR A 407 4.85 32.18 -0.64
CA THR A 407 4.67 32.17 -2.11
C THR A 407 3.23 31.83 -2.52
N ALA A 408 2.55 30.97 -1.78
CA ALA A 408 1.21 30.50 -2.11
C ALA A 408 0.36 30.30 -0.84
N PRO A 409 -0.07 31.36 -0.16
CA PRO A 409 -0.76 31.28 1.11
C PRO A 409 -2.10 30.54 1.05
N SER A 410 -2.81 30.61 -0.08
CA SER A 410 -4.11 29.98 -0.30
C SER A 410 -4.04 28.57 -0.93
N ALA A 411 -2.86 28.12 -1.36
CA ALA A 411 -2.73 26.82 -2.01
C ALA A 411 -2.77 25.68 -1.01
N HIS A 412 -3.22 24.50 -1.47
CA HIS A 412 -3.06 23.27 -0.75
C HIS A 412 -1.56 22.95 -0.59
N LYS A 413 -1.08 22.82 0.65
CA LYS A 413 0.33 22.63 0.96
C LYS A 413 0.62 21.20 1.37
N PRO A 414 1.84 20.68 1.05
CA PRO A 414 2.25 19.40 1.56
C PRO A 414 2.42 19.47 3.09
N SER A 415 2.11 18.35 3.78
CA SER A 415 2.36 18.28 5.22
C SER A 415 3.85 18.27 5.54
N PRO A 416 4.27 18.71 6.73
CA PRO A 416 5.68 18.65 7.16
C PRO A 416 6.26 17.23 7.09
N ALA A 417 5.43 16.19 7.32
CA ALA A 417 5.83 14.80 7.21
C ALA A 417 6.23 14.42 5.77
N LYS A 418 5.45 14.86 4.76
CA LYS A 418 5.80 14.67 3.34
C LYS A 418 7.10 15.39 2.97
N ILE A 419 7.22 16.66 3.37
CA ILE A 419 8.43 17.47 3.10
C ILE A 419 9.67 16.80 3.71
N ARG A 420 9.58 16.25 4.91
CA ARG A 420 10.66 15.50 5.55
C ARG A 420 11.11 14.32 4.71
N VAL A 421 10.19 13.52 4.21
CA VAL A 421 10.47 12.36 3.33
C VAL A 421 11.15 12.83 2.04
N TRP A 422 10.67 13.90 1.42
CA TRP A 422 11.25 14.43 0.20
C TRP A 422 12.70 14.89 0.40
N ILE A 423 12.96 15.69 1.43
CA ILE A 423 14.30 16.20 1.75
C ILE A 423 15.25 15.03 2.05
N ARG A 424 14.84 14.14 2.95
CA ARG A 424 15.68 13.03 3.39
C ARG A 424 16.03 12.10 2.22
N ARG A 425 15.08 11.80 1.36
CA ARG A 425 15.34 10.95 0.20
C ARG A 425 16.25 11.65 -0.82
N ALA A 426 16.05 12.95 -1.04
CA ALA A 426 16.93 13.74 -1.89
C ALA A 426 18.39 13.70 -1.37
N GLN A 427 18.60 13.83 -0.05
CA GLN A 427 19.92 13.70 0.58
C GLN A 427 20.57 12.34 0.33
N ILE A 428 19.81 11.25 0.50
CA ILE A 428 20.30 9.89 0.22
C ILE A 428 20.67 9.70 -1.26
N ASP A 429 19.86 10.22 -2.17
CA ASP A 429 20.07 10.08 -3.61
C ASP A 429 21.30 10.88 -4.09
N ILE A 430 21.61 12.02 -3.47
CA ILE A 430 22.83 12.80 -3.75
C ILE A 430 24.06 12.03 -3.28
N VAL A 431 24.09 11.56 -2.02
CA VAL A 431 25.21 10.78 -1.48
C VAL A 431 25.51 9.55 -2.34
N LYS A 432 24.45 8.87 -2.84
CA LYS A 432 24.63 7.74 -3.75
C LYS A 432 25.27 8.12 -5.08
N ARG A 433 24.91 9.27 -5.66
CA ARG A 433 25.51 9.76 -6.91
C ARG A 433 26.99 10.06 -6.71
N GLU A 434 27.34 10.78 -5.67
CA GLU A 434 28.73 11.11 -5.33
C GLU A 434 29.60 9.86 -5.09
N SER A 435 29.03 8.82 -4.46
CA SER A 435 29.74 7.55 -4.23
C SER A 435 30.01 6.75 -5.51
N ILE A 436 29.13 6.85 -6.51
CA ILE A 436 29.31 6.20 -7.81
C ILE A 436 30.37 6.93 -8.64
N ASP A 437 30.36 8.26 -8.65
CA ASP A 437 31.30 9.09 -9.39
C ASP A 437 32.74 9.02 -8.83
N THR A 438 32.89 8.66 -7.54
CA THR A 438 34.20 8.52 -6.87
C THR A 438 34.80 7.12 -6.97
N THR A 439 34.08 6.13 -7.53
CA THR A 439 34.63 4.79 -7.73
C THR A 439 35.52 4.81 -8.97
N PRO A 440 36.86 4.58 -8.87
CA PRO A 440 37.73 4.58 -10.06
C PRO A 440 37.28 3.49 -11.03
N HIS A 441 37.02 3.86 -12.26
CA HIS A 441 36.92 2.87 -13.33
C HIS A 441 38.24 2.11 -13.38
N HIS A 442 38.30 0.89 -12.88
CA HIS A 442 39.37 -0.03 -13.20
C HIS A 442 39.35 -0.27 -14.71
N GLN A 443 40.22 0.45 -15.42
CA GLN A 443 40.62 0.01 -16.76
C GLN A 443 41.23 -1.39 -16.58
N PRO A 444 40.81 -2.39 -17.36
CA PRO A 444 41.52 -3.65 -17.41
C PRO A 444 42.89 -3.35 -18.02
N ASP A 445 43.93 -3.47 -17.18
CA ASP A 445 45.32 -3.43 -17.64
C ASP A 445 45.49 -4.43 -18.77
N GLY A 446 46.02 -3.93 -19.89
CA GLY A 446 46.31 -4.74 -21.05
C GLY A 446 47.27 -5.88 -20.67
N ILE A 447 46.91 -7.08 -21.06
CA ILE A 447 47.77 -8.23 -21.08
C ILE A 447 48.74 -8.07 -22.26
N PRO A 448 50.10 -8.25 -22.04
CA PRO A 448 51.11 -8.08 -23.05
C PRO A 448 51.02 -9.12 -24.17
#